data_325c8b8d89b72767eed40adaf9fb2660
#
_entry.id   325c8b8d89b72767eed40adaf9fb2660
#
_cell.length_a   1.000
_cell.length_b   1.000
_cell.length_c   1.000
_cell.angle_alpha   90.00
_cell.angle_beta   90.00
_cell.angle_gamma   90.00
#
_symmetry.space_group_name_H-M   'P 1'
#
loop_
_entity.id
_entity.type
_entity.pdbx_description
1 polymer ?
#
loop_
_entity_poly.entity_id
_entity_poly.type
_entity_poly.pdbx_seq_one_letter_code
_entity_poly.pdbx_strand_id
1 'polypeptide(L)'
;VAAACGVLLTSCGGGSDNATTKDDHGGSQRKEADGGANARAADLKRIPDVGDRLQSQIPKNSRQVVAVYGDGEDWVKSTIVLYTKSSASDDTWEKTRSWSGHNGKKGWTTDHRENDKRSPVGVFTLTDAGGVLPDPGAQLPYTQSSSMQAPHYWPKTHWHDFDYVIAIDYNRAKGTPPNDPTRPQGQSKGGSIWLHMDHGSGTSGCVSLSKSGMEYLLRTLDPKQHPVVVMGDRLNLKA
;
A
#
# COMPACT_ATOMS: atom_id res chain seq x y z
N VAL A 1 -43.06 -23.20 31.99
CA VAL A 1 -44.23 -23.69 31.27
C VAL A 1 -43.85 -23.85 29.82
N ALA A 2 -43.91 -25.11 29.44
CA ALA A 2 -43.48 -25.74 28.21
C ALA A 2 -44.51 -25.61 27.09
N ALA A 3 -44.05 -25.91 25.88
CA ALA A 3 -44.62 -26.72 24.82
C ALA A 3 -44.17 -26.16 23.47
N ALA A 4 -43.34 -26.75 22.63
CA ALA A 4 -43.31 -28.05 21.94
C ALA A 4 -44.39 -28.27 20.88
N CYS A 5 -43.98 -28.87 19.79
CA CYS A 5 -44.65 -29.48 18.63
C CYS A 5 -44.63 -28.60 17.38
N GLY A 6 -44.30 -29.10 16.19
CA GLY A 6 -43.90 -30.42 15.70
C GLY A 6 -44.11 -30.44 14.18
N VAL A 7 -43.16 -30.97 13.46
CA VAL A 7 -43.16 -31.94 12.34
C VAL A 7 -44.37 -32.02 11.39
N LEU A 8 -44.00 -32.16 10.06
CA LEU A 8 -44.36 -33.18 9.06
C LEU A 8 -44.03 -32.66 7.64
N LEU A 9 -43.11 -33.23 6.90
CA LEU A 9 -43.04 -34.36 5.95
C LEU A 9 -44.26 -34.56 5.03
N THR A 10 -44.00 -34.56 3.71
CA THR A 10 -44.38 -35.54 2.68
C THR A 10 -43.89 -35.02 1.33
N SER A 11 -43.01 -35.63 0.56
CA SER A 11 -42.94 -36.97 -0.07
C SER A 11 -43.87 -37.14 -1.29
N CYS A 12 -43.25 -37.80 -2.27
CA CYS A 12 -43.78 -38.44 -3.50
C CYS A 12 -43.89 -37.56 -4.73
N GLY A 13 -43.43 -37.96 -5.90
CA GLY A 13 -42.94 -39.20 -6.43
C GLY A 13 -43.24 -39.28 -7.90
N GLY A 14 -42.34 -39.81 -8.65
CA GLY A 14 -42.47 -40.86 -9.58
C GLY A 14 -42.92 -40.56 -11.03
N GLY A 15 -42.21 -41.17 -11.98
CA GLY A 15 -42.75 -41.66 -13.20
C GLY A 15 -41.83 -41.59 -14.41
N SER A 16 -41.22 -42.70 -14.71
CA SER A 16 -40.50 -43.10 -15.93
C SER A 16 -41.39 -42.98 -17.19
N ASP A 17 -40.79 -42.80 -18.36
CA ASP A 17 -40.65 -43.83 -19.39
C ASP A 17 -39.99 -43.33 -20.67
N ASN A 18 -39.01 -44.00 -21.01
CA ASN A 18 -38.39 -44.57 -22.19
C ASN A 18 -38.99 -44.27 -23.58
N ALA A 19 -38.11 -43.83 -24.52
CA ALA A 19 -38.06 -44.37 -25.87
C ALA A 19 -36.83 -43.90 -26.65
N THR A 20 -36.05 -44.87 -27.03
CA THR A 20 -34.92 -44.94 -27.99
C THR A 20 -35.27 -44.35 -29.37
N THR A 21 -34.32 -43.62 -29.98
CA THR A 21 -33.92 -43.86 -31.37
C THR A 21 -32.48 -43.34 -31.58
N LYS A 22 -31.63 -44.16 -32.14
CA LYS A 22 -30.29 -43.91 -32.70
C LYS A 22 -30.42 -43.01 -33.91
N ASP A 23 -29.45 -42.12 -34.12
CA ASP A 23 -28.61 -42.15 -35.31
C ASP A 23 -27.38 -41.27 -35.14
N ASP A 24 -26.36 -41.75 -35.74
CA ASP A 24 -24.95 -41.51 -35.83
C ASP A 24 -24.61 -40.21 -36.60
N HIS A 25 -23.57 -39.49 -36.18
CA HIS A 25 -22.45 -38.99 -36.96
C HIS A 25 -21.74 -37.78 -36.36
N GLY A 26 -20.44 -37.89 -36.24
CA GLY A 26 -19.54 -36.74 -36.37
C GLY A 26 -18.86 -36.28 -35.12
N GLY A 27 -17.79 -36.90 -34.75
CA GLY A 27 -16.85 -36.44 -33.75
C GLY A 27 -16.28 -35.05 -34.04
N SER A 28 -16.28 -34.22 -33.03
CA SER A 28 -15.30 -33.15 -32.90
C SER A 28 -14.96 -33.02 -31.41
N GLN A 29 -13.87 -33.65 -31.05
CA GLN A 29 -13.26 -33.46 -29.73
C GLN A 29 -12.81 -31.99 -29.64
N ARG A 30 -13.60 -31.14 -28.97
CA ARG A 30 -13.08 -29.92 -28.43
C ARG A 30 -12.20 -30.29 -27.25
N LYS A 31 -10.90 -30.25 -27.44
CA LYS A 31 -9.94 -30.13 -26.37
C LYS A 31 -10.28 -28.84 -25.61
N GLU A 32 -10.80 -28.98 -24.38
CA GLU A 32 -10.74 -27.92 -23.39
C GLU A 32 -9.25 -27.67 -23.15
N ALA A 33 -8.77 -26.57 -23.67
CA ALA A 33 -7.47 -26.04 -23.30
C ALA A 33 -7.60 -25.49 -21.89
N ASP A 34 -7.09 -26.24 -20.92
CA ASP A 34 -6.75 -25.76 -19.60
C ASP A 34 -5.68 -24.66 -19.74
N GLY A 35 -6.16 -23.44 -19.98
CA GLY A 35 -5.37 -22.24 -20.05
C GLY A 35 -5.20 -21.63 -18.68
N GLY A 36 -4.57 -22.32 -17.76
CA GLY A 36 -3.97 -21.72 -16.58
C GLY A 36 -2.89 -20.74 -17.02
N ALA A 37 -3.28 -19.54 -17.42
CA ALA A 37 -2.38 -18.45 -17.66
C ALA A 37 -1.77 -18.03 -16.32
N ASN A 38 -0.66 -18.68 -15.98
CA ASN A 38 0.36 -18.12 -15.12
C ASN A 38 0.85 -16.86 -15.84
N ALA A 39 0.18 -15.71 -15.60
CA ALA A 39 0.69 -14.42 -16.01
C ALA A 39 1.99 -14.24 -15.23
N ARG A 40 3.14 -14.58 -15.86
CA ARG A 40 4.45 -14.16 -15.38
C ARG A 40 4.34 -12.68 -15.10
N ALA A 41 4.67 -12.30 -13.87
CA ALA A 41 4.83 -10.89 -13.51
C ALA A 41 5.71 -10.26 -14.62
N ALA A 42 5.17 -9.25 -15.31
CA ALA A 42 5.90 -8.61 -16.39
C ALA A 42 7.18 -8.03 -15.81
N ASP A 43 8.33 -8.41 -16.36
CA ASP A 43 9.62 -7.83 -16.00
C ASP A 43 9.61 -6.34 -16.32
N LEU A 44 9.42 -5.54 -15.28
CA LEU A 44 9.26 -4.09 -15.40
C LEU A 44 10.63 -3.42 -15.35
N LYS A 45 11.10 -2.83 -16.42
CA LYS A 45 12.35 -2.05 -16.42
C LYS A 45 12.23 -0.74 -15.69
N ARG A 46 11.02 -0.28 -15.40
CA ARG A 46 10.69 0.98 -14.75
C ARG A 46 9.55 0.79 -13.77
N ILE A 47 9.45 1.67 -12.79
CA ILE A 47 8.24 1.75 -11.96
C ILE A 47 7.08 2.22 -12.85
N PRO A 48 6.00 1.44 -12.98
CA PRO A 48 4.87 1.77 -13.84
C PRO A 48 4.26 3.13 -13.50
N ASP A 49 3.74 3.81 -14.51
CA ASP A 49 3.06 5.11 -14.37
C ASP A 49 3.89 6.24 -13.71
N VAL A 50 5.22 6.06 -13.63
CA VAL A 50 6.17 7.08 -13.16
C VAL A 50 6.94 7.62 -14.38
N GLY A 51 6.84 8.92 -14.64
CA GLY A 51 7.50 9.62 -15.74
C GLY A 51 9.00 9.81 -15.52
N ASP A 52 9.70 10.26 -16.56
CA ASP A 52 11.18 10.35 -16.58
C ASP A 52 11.72 11.22 -15.44
N ARG A 53 11.04 12.30 -15.13
CA ARG A 53 11.45 13.24 -14.08
C ARG A 53 11.58 12.57 -12.71
N LEU A 54 10.58 11.82 -12.27
CA LEU A 54 10.61 11.12 -10.97
C LEU A 54 11.36 9.80 -11.05
N GLN A 55 11.26 9.08 -12.18
CA GLN A 55 12.01 7.85 -12.38
C GLN A 55 13.52 8.07 -12.26
N SER A 56 14.05 9.19 -12.80
CA SER A 56 15.48 9.53 -12.72
C SER A 56 15.95 9.88 -11.30
N GLN A 57 15.04 10.23 -10.40
CA GLN A 57 15.33 10.52 -9.00
C GLN A 57 15.41 9.26 -8.12
N ILE A 58 14.93 8.12 -8.61
CA ILE A 58 15.08 6.85 -7.90
C ILE A 58 16.57 6.46 -7.93
N PRO A 59 17.25 6.31 -6.76
CA PRO A 59 18.67 5.97 -6.73
C PRO A 59 18.95 4.66 -7.48
N LYS A 60 20.02 4.64 -8.26
CA LYS A 60 20.39 3.44 -9.07
C LYS A 60 20.63 2.19 -8.23
N ASN A 61 21.06 2.36 -6.99
CA ASN A 61 21.28 1.27 -6.03
C ASN A 61 20.04 0.90 -5.24
N SER A 62 18.90 1.58 -5.45
CA SER A 62 17.63 1.22 -4.82
C SER A 62 17.11 -0.09 -5.41
N ARG A 63 16.71 -1.00 -4.53
CA ARG A 63 16.11 -2.29 -4.86
C ARG A 63 14.71 -2.46 -4.28
N GLN A 64 14.23 -1.46 -3.56
CA GLN A 64 12.87 -1.43 -2.99
C GLN A 64 12.25 -0.07 -3.24
N VAL A 65 11.09 -0.06 -3.90
CA VAL A 65 10.32 1.15 -4.17
C VAL A 65 8.89 0.95 -3.67
N VAL A 66 8.47 1.79 -2.75
CA VAL A 66 7.06 1.94 -2.40
C VAL A 66 6.48 3.01 -3.33
N ALA A 67 5.69 2.61 -4.32
CA ALA A 67 5.00 3.56 -5.19
C ALA A 67 3.62 3.86 -4.64
N VAL A 68 3.29 5.14 -4.48
CA VAL A 68 1.98 5.61 -4.01
C VAL A 68 1.29 6.39 -5.12
N TYR A 69 0.24 5.81 -5.64
CA TYR A 69 -0.55 6.35 -6.75
C TYR A 69 -1.84 6.95 -6.20
N GLY A 70 -1.91 8.29 -6.12
CA GLY A 70 -3.15 9.00 -5.80
C GLY A 70 -4.12 8.96 -6.98
N ASP A 71 -5.41 8.76 -6.70
CA ASP A 71 -6.45 8.67 -7.74
C ASP A 71 -6.63 9.97 -8.53
N GLY A 72 -6.26 11.11 -7.94
CA GLY A 72 -6.27 12.43 -8.56
C GLY A 72 -5.66 13.50 -7.65
N GLU A 73 -5.41 14.70 -8.21
CA GLU A 73 -4.69 15.78 -7.52
C GLU A 73 -5.36 16.17 -6.18
N ASP A 74 -6.67 16.31 -6.15
CA ASP A 74 -7.44 16.70 -4.97
C ASP A 74 -8.13 15.51 -4.29
N TRP A 75 -7.79 14.27 -4.66
CA TRP A 75 -8.41 13.07 -4.13
C TRP A 75 -7.61 12.51 -2.96
N VAL A 76 -8.33 11.85 -2.05
CA VAL A 76 -7.76 11.31 -0.81
C VAL A 76 -7.35 9.85 -0.89
N LYS A 77 -7.84 9.13 -1.90
CA LYS A 77 -7.56 7.69 -2.06
C LYS A 77 -6.29 7.46 -2.83
N SER A 78 -5.56 6.45 -2.41
CA SER A 78 -4.32 6.01 -3.05
C SER A 78 -4.22 4.50 -3.12
N THR A 79 -3.48 4.01 -4.11
CA THR A 79 -2.98 2.64 -4.18
C THR A 79 -1.49 2.65 -3.84
N ILE A 80 -1.09 1.86 -2.86
CA ILE A 80 0.29 1.69 -2.42
C ILE A 80 0.81 0.37 -2.98
N VAL A 81 1.95 0.38 -3.67
CA VAL A 81 2.54 -0.82 -4.29
C VAL A 81 4.00 -0.92 -3.92
N LEU A 82 4.41 -2.09 -3.43
CA LEU A 82 5.82 -2.41 -3.24
C LEU A 82 6.36 -3.07 -4.51
N TYR A 83 7.44 -2.50 -5.05
CA TYR A 83 8.26 -3.08 -6.08
C TYR A 83 9.63 -3.42 -5.52
N THR A 84 10.17 -4.59 -5.93
CA THR A 84 11.49 -5.05 -5.49
C THR A 84 12.31 -5.51 -6.69
N LYS A 85 13.63 -5.50 -6.54
CA LYS A 85 14.58 -6.16 -7.44
C LYS A 85 15.22 -7.33 -6.72
N SER A 86 15.44 -8.45 -7.41
CA SER A 86 16.03 -9.65 -6.83
C SER A 86 17.52 -9.46 -6.50
N SER A 87 18.24 -8.63 -7.28
CA SER A 87 19.64 -8.29 -7.07
C SER A 87 19.96 -6.85 -7.51
N ALA A 88 21.13 -6.36 -7.15
CA ALA A 88 21.61 -5.03 -7.57
C ALA A 88 21.92 -4.97 -9.08
N SER A 89 22.28 -6.10 -9.69
CA SER A 89 22.50 -6.23 -11.13
C SER A 89 21.24 -6.51 -11.94
N ASP A 90 20.10 -6.70 -11.27
CA ASP A 90 18.83 -6.92 -11.92
C ASP A 90 18.26 -5.56 -12.39
N ASP A 91 18.00 -5.47 -13.69
CA ASP A 91 17.42 -4.27 -14.31
C ASP A 91 15.90 -4.23 -14.23
N THR A 92 15.28 -5.28 -13.67
CA THR A 92 13.83 -5.44 -13.68
C THR A 92 13.24 -5.31 -12.28
N TRP A 93 12.07 -4.67 -12.20
CA TRP A 93 11.25 -4.55 -11.00
C TRP A 93 10.16 -5.59 -11.02
N GLU A 94 9.94 -6.22 -9.88
CA GLU A 94 8.83 -7.12 -9.65
C GLU A 94 7.80 -6.44 -8.73
N LYS A 95 6.53 -6.49 -9.11
CA LYS A 95 5.43 -6.08 -8.22
C LYS A 95 5.25 -7.12 -7.14
N THR A 96 5.67 -6.79 -5.93
CA THR A 96 5.64 -7.72 -4.79
C THR A 96 4.28 -7.73 -4.09
N ARG A 97 3.72 -6.55 -3.81
CA ARG A 97 2.45 -6.43 -3.09
C ARG A 97 1.77 -5.09 -3.32
N SER A 98 0.45 -5.02 -3.08
CA SER A 98 -0.30 -3.76 -3.13
C SER A 98 -1.37 -3.68 -2.06
N TRP A 99 -1.71 -2.44 -1.67
CA TRP A 99 -2.72 -2.10 -0.68
C TRP A 99 -3.49 -0.87 -1.12
N SER A 100 -4.73 -0.76 -0.67
CA SER A 100 -5.46 0.50 -0.70
C SER A 100 -5.09 1.33 0.52
N GLY A 101 -5.19 2.65 0.40
CA GLY A 101 -4.92 3.57 1.50
C GLY A 101 -5.36 5.00 1.18
N HIS A 102 -4.91 5.95 2.01
CA HIS A 102 -5.26 7.35 1.86
C HIS A 102 -4.01 8.23 1.90
N ASN A 103 -4.13 9.41 1.29
CA ASN A 103 -3.16 10.51 1.32
C ASN A 103 -3.78 11.75 1.98
N GLY A 104 -3.15 12.90 1.85
CA GLY A 104 -3.62 14.16 2.43
C GLY A 104 -5.09 14.48 2.12
N LYS A 105 -5.83 15.01 3.09
CA LYS A 105 -7.26 15.37 2.97
C LYS A 105 -7.59 16.29 1.78
N LYS A 106 -6.61 17.07 1.32
CA LYS A 106 -6.72 17.95 0.16
C LYS A 106 -5.95 17.44 -1.06
N GLY A 107 -5.55 16.16 -1.04
CA GLY A 107 -4.83 15.54 -2.14
C GLY A 107 -3.31 15.77 -2.11
N TRP A 108 -2.72 16.16 -3.24
CA TRP A 108 -1.30 16.21 -3.50
C TRP A 108 -0.78 17.61 -3.81
N THR A 109 0.52 17.83 -3.67
CA THR A 109 1.17 19.09 -4.06
C THR A 109 2.66 18.91 -4.32
N THR A 110 3.20 19.65 -5.27
CA THR A 110 4.64 19.76 -5.54
C THR A 110 5.33 20.82 -4.68
N ASP A 111 4.57 21.67 -3.97
CA ASP A 111 5.06 22.71 -3.05
C ASP A 111 4.35 22.60 -1.69
N HIS A 112 4.65 21.53 -0.97
CA HIS A 112 4.05 21.26 0.34
C HIS A 112 4.41 22.34 1.37
N ARG A 113 3.42 22.74 2.13
CA ARG A 113 3.52 23.73 3.22
C ARG A 113 2.93 23.14 4.50
N GLU A 114 3.46 23.63 5.63
CA GLU A 114 2.90 23.28 6.94
C GLU A 114 1.38 23.54 6.98
N ASN A 115 0.61 22.55 7.43
CA ASN A 115 -0.86 22.61 7.55
C ASN A 115 -1.66 22.71 6.24
N ASP A 116 -1.07 22.52 5.06
CA ASP A 116 -1.80 22.55 3.78
C ASP A 116 -2.73 21.33 3.57
N LYS A 117 -2.53 20.26 4.37
CA LYS A 117 -3.27 18.99 4.34
C LYS A 117 -3.12 18.25 3.00
N ARG A 118 -2.03 18.48 2.29
CA ARG A 118 -1.66 17.81 1.05
C ARG A 118 -0.45 16.92 1.26
N SER A 119 -0.38 15.81 0.56
CA SER A 119 0.83 14.98 0.56
C SER A 119 1.83 15.53 -0.47
N PRO A 120 3.13 15.56 -0.15
CA PRO A 120 4.13 16.02 -1.09
C PRO A 120 4.32 15.04 -2.25
N VAL A 121 4.44 15.56 -3.47
CA VAL A 121 4.82 14.79 -4.65
C VAL A 121 6.34 14.69 -4.73
N GLY A 122 6.88 13.49 -4.95
CA GLY A 122 8.32 13.33 -5.13
C GLY A 122 8.84 11.92 -4.90
N VAL A 123 10.16 11.82 -4.86
CA VAL A 123 10.91 10.62 -4.48
C VAL A 123 11.66 10.91 -3.19
N PHE A 124 11.45 10.09 -2.17
CA PHE A 124 12.04 10.26 -0.85
C PHE A 124 12.60 8.92 -0.36
N THR A 125 13.69 8.95 0.40
CA THR A 125 14.22 7.75 1.04
C THR A 125 13.36 7.36 2.25
N LEU A 126 13.46 6.08 2.65
CA LEU A 126 12.82 5.51 3.84
C LEU A 126 13.96 4.97 4.70
N THR A 127 14.34 5.70 5.74
CA THR A 127 15.55 5.39 6.53
C THR A 127 15.25 4.96 7.95
N ASP A 128 14.10 5.33 8.49
CA ASP A 128 13.78 5.13 9.90
C ASP A 128 12.32 4.76 10.08
N ALA A 129 12.05 3.97 11.11
CA ALA A 129 10.73 3.53 11.50
C ALA A 129 10.50 3.71 13.00
N GLY A 130 9.28 3.52 13.45
CA GLY A 130 8.93 3.57 14.85
C GLY A 130 7.43 3.40 15.08
N GLY A 131 7.00 3.81 16.27
CA GLY A 131 5.59 3.78 16.64
C GLY A 131 5.38 3.69 18.14
N VAL A 132 4.13 3.63 18.53
CA VAL A 132 3.73 3.45 19.94
C VAL A 132 3.93 2.00 20.36
N LEU A 133 3.64 1.04 19.45
CA LEU A 133 3.75 -0.39 19.71
C LEU A 133 5.20 -0.86 19.65
N PRO A 134 5.50 -2.01 20.29
CA PRO A 134 6.80 -2.67 20.15
C PRO A 134 7.14 -2.98 18.69
N ASP A 135 8.45 -3.07 18.41
CA ASP A 135 8.96 -3.43 17.10
C ASP A 135 8.36 -4.77 16.61
N PRO A 136 7.68 -4.78 15.45
CA PRO A 136 7.09 -5.99 14.90
C PRO A 136 8.10 -6.86 14.13
N GLY A 137 9.40 -6.59 14.23
CA GLY A 137 10.48 -7.20 13.45
C GLY A 137 10.88 -6.32 12.25
N ALA A 138 10.95 -5.00 12.45
CA ALA A 138 11.36 -4.05 11.44
C ALA A 138 12.81 -4.25 11.04
N GLN A 139 13.13 -4.07 9.76
CA GLN A 139 14.50 -4.09 9.26
C GLN A 139 15.13 -2.69 9.27
N LEU A 140 14.31 -1.64 9.11
CA LEU A 140 14.72 -0.26 9.34
C LEU A 140 14.96 -0.03 10.84
N PRO A 141 15.90 0.86 11.22
CA PRO A 141 16.03 1.31 12.61
C PRO A 141 14.67 1.70 13.18
N TYR A 142 14.26 1.05 14.26
CA TYR A 142 12.94 1.21 14.85
C TYR A 142 13.03 1.91 16.22
N THR A 143 12.25 2.97 16.39
CA THR A 143 12.11 3.69 17.66
C THR A 143 10.72 3.49 18.23
N GLN A 144 10.60 2.73 19.32
CA GLN A 144 9.36 2.68 20.10
C GLN A 144 9.27 3.91 21.00
N SER A 145 8.17 4.68 20.91
CA SER A 145 7.95 5.85 21.77
C SER A 145 6.48 6.17 21.96
N SER A 146 6.07 6.30 23.20
CA SER A 146 4.73 6.79 23.56
C SER A 146 4.49 8.26 23.14
N SER A 147 5.55 9.03 22.88
CA SER A 147 5.42 10.40 22.37
C SER A 147 4.91 10.48 20.93
N MET A 148 4.84 9.35 20.21
CA MET A 148 4.17 9.26 18.92
C MET A 148 2.65 9.05 19.04
N GLN A 149 2.11 8.84 20.26
CA GLN A 149 0.69 8.61 20.47
C GLN A 149 -0.16 9.73 19.87
N ALA A 150 -1.18 9.35 19.09
CA ALA A 150 -2.18 10.29 18.63
C ALA A 150 -2.87 10.97 19.83
N PRO A 151 -3.09 12.30 19.77
CA PRO A 151 -3.72 13.01 20.91
C PRO A 151 -5.10 12.44 21.25
N HIS A 152 -5.39 12.21 22.51
CA HIS A 152 -6.66 11.62 22.96
C HIS A 152 -7.88 12.52 22.70
N TYR A 153 -7.69 13.81 22.41
CA TYR A 153 -8.77 14.71 21.98
C TYR A 153 -9.15 14.53 20.49
N TRP A 154 -8.37 13.75 19.74
CA TRP A 154 -8.75 13.35 18.40
C TRP A 154 -9.87 12.28 18.43
N PRO A 155 -10.66 12.13 17.36
CA PRO A 155 -11.61 11.03 17.26
C PRO A 155 -10.95 9.67 17.51
N LYS A 156 -11.66 8.75 18.17
CA LYS A 156 -11.12 7.42 18.51
C LYS A 156 -10.59 6.63 17.33
N THR A 157 -11.11 6.88 16.13
CA THR A 157 -10.65 6.27 14.88
C THR A 157 -9.17 6.57 14.58
N HIS A 158 -8.62 7.68 15.12
CA HIS A 158 -7.25 8.11 14.93
C HIS A 158 -6.28 7.65 16.03
N TRP A 159 -6.76 7.06 17.13
CA TRP A 159 -5.91 6.76 18.27
C TRP A 159 -4.81 5.74 17.99
N HIS A 160 -4.97 4.93 16.93
CA HIS A 160 -4.03 3.91 16.50
C HIS A 160 -3.24 4.31 15.25
N ASP A 161 -3.39 5.52 14.73
CA ASP A 161 -2.74 5.96 13.49
C ASP A 161 -1.22 5.75 13.53
N PHE A 162 -0.61 6.00 14.69
CA PHE A 162 0.83 5.98 14.87
C PHE A 162 1.33 4.80 15.70
N ASP A 163 0.52 3.75 15.83
CA ASP A 163 0.96 2.47 16.41
C ASP A 163 2.18 1.92 15.66
N TYR A 164 2.21 2.09 14.32
CA TYR A 164 3.36 1.84 13.45
C TYR A 164 3.54 2.98 12.46
N VAL A 165 4.77 3.46 12.30
CA VAL A 165 5.15 4.49 11.34
C VAL A 165 6.45 4.13 10.60
N ILE A 166 6.55 4.53 9.34
CA ILE A 166 7.80 4.58 8.58
C ILE A 166 7.98 6.03 8.14
N ALA A 167 9.10 6.63 8.50
CA ALA A 167 9.39 8.01 8.16
C ALA A 167 9.67 8.15 6.66
N ILE A 168 8.98 9.08 6.01
CA ILE A 168 9.30 9.54 4.66
C ILE A 168 10.26 10.72 4.80
N ASP A 169 11.42 10.64 4.13
CA ASP A 169 12.49 11.63 4.30
C ASP A 169 12.21 12.95 3.55
N TYR A 170 10.99 13.46 3.72
CA TYR A 170 10.60 14.80 3.34
C TYR A 170 10.91 15.77 4.49
N ASN A 171 11.75 16.77 4.27
CA ASN A 171 12.10 17.83 5.22
C ASN A 171 12.36 17.33 6.65
N ARG A 172 13.17 16.27 6.80
CA ARG A 172 13.62 15.71 8.10
C ARG A 172 15.11 15.38 8.11
N ALA A 173 15.69 15.30 9.29
CA ALA A 173 17.03 14.75 9.48
C ALA A 173 16.96 13.21 9.37
N LYS A 174 17.69 12.61 8.42
CA LYS A 174 17.77 11.16 8.25
C LYS A 174 18.59 10.53 9.39
N GLY A 175 18.26 9.30 9.75
CA GLY A 175 18.93 8.59 10.85
C GLY A 175 18.52 9.09 12.23
N THR A 176 17.38 9.80 12.33
CA THR A 176 16.77 10.21 13.60
C THR A 176 15.43 9.52 13.79
N PRO A 177 14.87 9.46 15.02
CA PRO A 177 13.52 8.95 15.24
C PRO A 177 12.46 9.64 14.34
N PRO A 178 11.40 8.96 13.90
CA PRO A 178 10.35 9.56 13.04
C PRO A 178 9.76 10.86 13.59
N ASN A 179 9.69 11.01 14.91
CA ASN A 179 9.15 12.19 15.60
C ASN A 179 10.18 13.28 15.91
N ASP A 180 11.41 13.18 15.38
CA ASP A 180 12.40 14.26 15.50
C ASP A 180 11.86 15.55 14.84
N PRO A 181 11.89 16.71 15.54
CA PRO A 181 11.29 17.93 15.04
C PRO A 181 12.16 18.70 14.06
N THR A 182 13.38 18.24 13.78
CA THR A 182 14.32 18.94 12.88
C THR A 182 13.75 19.06 11.47
N ARG A 183 13.76 20.29 10.93
CA ARG A 183 13.24 20.63 9.60
C ARG A 183 14.32 21.36 8.81
N PRO A 184 15.21 20.61 8.08
CA PRO A 184 16.35 21.19 7.38
C PRO A 184 15.98 22.26 6.32
N GLN A 185 14.79 22.16 5.72
CA GLN A 185 14.28 23.13 4.73
C GLN A 185 13.43 24.24 5.37
N GLY A 186 13.37 24.30 6.71
CA GLY A 186 12.57 25.26 7.48
C GLY A 186 11.17 24.75 7.82
N GLN A 187 10.59 25.33 8.90
CA GLN A 187 9.29 24.91 9.44
C GLN A 187 8.14 25.14 8.43
N SER A 188 8.20 26.21 7.64
CA SER A 188 7.14 26.53 6.67
C SER A 188 6.90 25.45 5.61
N LYS A 189 7.90 24.59 5.36
CA LYS A 189 7.79 23.46 4.45
C LYS A 189 7.13 22.24 5.10
N GLY A 190 6.73 22.32 6.37
CA GLY A 190 6.15 21.18 7.09
C GLY A 190 7.14 20.06 7.35
N GLY A 191 6.63 18.90 7.67
CA GLY A 191 7.41 17.70 7.96
C GLY A 191 6.55 16.67 8.68
N SER A 192 7.19 15.67 9.33
CA SER A 192 6.49 14.52 9.91
C SER A 192 5.56 13.83 8.90
N ILE A 193 6.04 13.67 7.68
CA ILE A 193 5.35 12.94 6.63
C ILE A 193 5.73 11.45 6.77
N TRP A 194 4.74 10.61 7.05
CA TRP A 194 4.94 9.20 7.36
C TRP A 194 4.05 8.29 6.52
N LEU A 195 4.47 7.03 6.35
CA LEU A 195 3.54 5.93 6.16
C LEU A 195 3.04 5.52 7.55
N HIS A 196 1.73 5.38 7.75
CA HIS A 196 1.14 5.02 9.05
C HIS A 196 -0.14 4.19 8.89
N MET A 197 -0.72 3.75 10.03
CA MET A 197 -1.94 2.95 9.99
C MET A 197 -3.13 3.77 9.52
N ASP A 198 -3.98 3.16 8.71
CA ASP A 198 -5.15 3.80 8.11
C ASP A 198 -6.33 3.88 9.10
N HIS A 199 -7.01 5.02 9.10
CA HIS A 199 -8.24 5.29 9.84
C HIS A 199 -9.46 5.47 8.95
N GLY A 200 -9.36 5.11 7.64
CA GLY A 200 -10.46 5.12 6.68
C GLY A 200 -10.78 6.48 6.07
N SER A 201 -9.88 7.47 6.21
CA SER A 201 -10.07 8.81 5.62
C SER A 201 -8.73 9.50 5.32
N GLY A 202 -8.77 10.66 4.63
CA GLY A 202 -7.57 11.42 4.29
C GLY A 202 -6.82 11.93 5.51
N THR A 203 -5.49 12.03 5.38
CA THR A 203 -4.53 12.43 6.40
C THR A 203 -4.24 13.95 6.39
N SER A 204 -3.32 14.39 7.22
CA SER A 204 -2.82 15.79 7.20
C SER A 204 -1.64 16.01 6.24
N GLY A 205 -1.25 14.99 5.45
CA GLY A 205 -0.14 15.01 4.49
C GLY A 205 0.61 13.68 4.42
N CYS A 206 0.44 12.81 5.40
CA CYS A 206 0.96 11.45 5.42
C CYS A 206 0.29 10.56 4.37
N VAL A 207 0.78 9.33 4.24
CA VAL A 207 0.13 8.24 3.51
C VAL A 207 -0.23 7.15 4.52
N SER A 208 -1.47 6.67 4.48
CA SER A 208 -1.93 5.63 5.40
C SER A 208 -2.32 4.35 4.66
N LEU A 209 -2.12 3.21 5.30
CA LEU A 209 -2.49 1.89 4.79
C LEU A 209 -2.83 0.95 5.95
N SER A 210 -3.40 -0.22 5.63
CA SER A 210 -3.84 -1.18 6.65
C SER A 210 -2.71 -1.57 7.62
N LYS A 211 -3.06 -1.96 8.85
CA LYS A 211 -2.10 -2.47 9.85
C LYS A 211 -1.25 -3.60 9.28
N SER A 212 -1.87 -4.58 8.62
CA SER A 212 -1.14 -5.69 8.00
C SER A 212 -0.18 -5.24 6.88
N GLY A 213 -0.53 -4.14 6.18
CA GLY A 213 0.34 -3.50 5.19
C GLY A 213 1.55 -2.83 5.86
N MET A 214 1.33 -2.09 6.95
CA MET A 214 2.40 -1.48 7.72
C MET A 214 3.36 -2.52 8.31
N GLU A 215 2.85 -3.56 8.94
CA GLU A 215 3.66 -4.66 9.47
C GLU A 215 4.46 -5.38 8.38
N TYR A 216 3.86 -5.57 7.20
CA TYR A 216 4.56 -6.15 6.06
C TYR A 216 5.71 -5.25 5.58
N LEU A 217 5.47 -3.96 5.40
CA LEU A 217 6.51 -3.02 4.99
C LEU A 217 7.63 -2.93 6.02
N LEU A 218 7.32 -2.87 7.32
CA LEU A 218 8.32 -2.84 8.40
C LEU A 218 9.24 -4.05 8.36
N ARG A 219 8.70 -5.26 8.16
CA ARG A 219 9.49 -6.49 8.07
C ARG A 219 10.26 -6.66 6.75
N THR A 220 9.90 -5.89 5.72
CA THR A 220 10.43 -6.08 4.36
C THR A 220 11.42 -5.00 3.94
N LEU A 221 11.19 -3.73 4.33
CA LEU A 221 12.03 -2.62 3.90
C LEU A 221 13.38 -2.69 4.62
N ASP A 222 14.42 -3.07 3.86
CA ASP A 222 15.78 -3.28 4.35
C ASP A 222 16.69 -2.09 3.95
N PRO A 223 17.34 -1.39 4.91
CA PRO A 223 18.22 -0.28 4.60
C PRO A 223 19.34 -0.64 3.63
N LYS A 224 19.80 -1.91 3.61
CA LYS A 224 20.79 -2.41 2.64
C LYS A 224 20.27 -2.46 1.20
N GLN A 225 18.97 -2.36 1.02
CA GLN A 225 18.31 -2.33 -0.28
C GLN A 225 17.92 -0.90 -0.71
N HIS A 226 18.31 0.10 0.07
CA HIS A 226 18.12 1.52 -0.19
C HIS A 226 16.65 1.84 -0.55
N PRO A 227 15.68 1.56 0.34
CA PRO A 227 14.28 1.74 0.06
C PRO A 227 13.93 3.21 -0.14
N VAL A 228 13.06 3.46 -1.13
CA VAL A 228 12.49 4.78 -1.40
C VAL A 228 10.98 4.69 -1.54
N VAL A 229 10.31 5.83 -1.34
CA VAL A 229 8.94 6.02 -1.78
C VAL A 229 8.93 6.97 -2.99
N VAL A 230 8.17 6.64 -4.03
CA VAL A 230 7.76 7.56 -5.09
C VAL A 230 6.27 7.79 -4.95
N MET A 231 5.85 9.03 -4.80
CA MET A 231 4.47 9.33 -4.44
C MET A 231 3.94 10.59 -5.13
N GLY A 232 2.66 10.55 -5.46
CA GLY A 232 1.94 11.64 -6.12
C GLY A 232 0.62 11.19 -6.72
N ASP A 233 -0.16 12.13 -7.23
CA ASP A 233 -1.27 11.84 -8.10
C ASP A 233 -0.80 11.41 -9.49
N ARG A 234 -1.70 10.81 -10.27
CA ARG A 234 -1.36 10.23 -11.58
C ARG A 234 -0.80 11.23 -12.58
N LEU A 235 -1.20 12.51 -12.53
CA LEU A 235 -0.71 13.52 -13.45
C LEU A 235 0.72 13.93 -13.08
N ASN A 236 0.95 14.27 -11.81
CA ASN A 236 2.27 14.65 -11.31
C ASN A 236 3.28 13.51 -11.35
N LEU A 237 2.84 12.26 -11.17
CA LEU A 237 3.73 11.11 -11.31
C LEU A 237 4.23 10.91 -12.74
N LYS A 238 3.39 11.19 -13.76
CA LYS A 238 3.72 11.02 -15.19
C LYS A 238 4.48 12.19 -15.79
N ALA A 239 4.47 13.34 -15.14
CA ALA A 239 5.08 14.60 -15.62
C ALA A 239 6.62 14.53 -15.74
#